data_645e649f05fbada50855a0091fed5198
#
_entry.id   645e649f05fbada50855a0091fed5198
#
_cell.length_a   1.000
_cell.length_b   1.000
_cell.length_c   1.000
_cell.angle_alpha   90.00
_cell.angle_beta   90.00
_cell.angle_gamma   90.00
#
_symmetry.space_group_name_H-M   'P 1'
#
loop_
_entity.id
_entity.type
_entity.pdbx_description
1 polymer ?
#
loop_
_entity_poly.entity_id
_entity_poly.type
_entity_poly.pdbx_seq_one_letter_code
_entity_poly.pdbx_strand_id
1 'polypeptide(L)'
;MPEWLSKILRRRRPSTGPQFRYEPGAPHMYLRYVVREGVLRQPRDELISVDTPIFMIGSCFANEIAAFLVRNDVGVLNPTLPADSLPLFFERSREKSSWGEWDGRSNLQYYNTFSIRQEIERAAGMWSSDGDDVWEVTLSGQTLFQCPYRRRIFCRGKGDLQELTKIIDGRVRQGLMESSIVIITLGLTEVWRKTNDGRIACCEPGYCKSGGHAETEFMASTYSQNYENVAATLRCLREHFGPRRVMLTVSPVRLGRTFRDLDVVLANMESKSILRAVAGRITAEFDEVIYFPSYEMCALDPSSWQPDGRHVRSTKVDQIMRFFLACHGTDDAQPVESPP
;
A
#
# COMPACT_ATOMS: atom_id res chain seq x y z
N MET A 1 -5.01 -18.14 -20.84
CA MET A 1 -3.88 -17.26 -20.44
C MET A 1 -3.48 -16.47 -21.68
N PRO A 2 -3.28 -15.14 -21.61
CA PRO A 2 -2.85 -14.37 -22.76
C PRO A 2 -1.49 -14.89 -23.27
N GLU A 3 -1.35 -15.02 -24.59
CA GLU A 3 -0.16 -15.61 -25.24
C GLU A 3 1.17 -14.93 -24.85
N TRP A 4 1.13 -13.65 -24.50
CA TRP A 4 2.30 -12.89 -24.06
C TRP A 4 2.79 -13.31 -22.66
N LEU A 5 1.87 -13.70 -21.76
CA LEU A 5 2.23 -14.19 -20.41
C LEU A 5 2.93 -15.56 -20.50
N SER A 6 2.46 -16.41 -21.42
CA SER A 6 3.13 -17.69 -21.71
C SER A 6 4.52 -17.51 -22.33
N LYS A 7 4.73 -16.41 -23.09
CA LYS A 7 6.04 -16.06 -23.64
C LYS A 7 7.01 -15.55 -22.57
N ILE A 8 6.53 -14.80 -21.56
CA ILE A 8 7.35 -14.40 -20.41
C ILE A 8 7.75 -15.63 -19.60
N LEU A 9 6.78 -16.48 -19.30
CA LEU A 9 6.99 -17.69 -18.49
C LEU A 9 7.81 -18.76 -19.22
N ARG A 10 7.69 -18.88 -20.58
CA ARG A 10 8.48 -19.84 -21.37
C ARG A 10 9.89 -19.37 -21.71
N ARG A 11 10.19 -18.07 -21.68
CA ARG A 11 11.54 -17.56 -21.82
C ARG A 11 12.41 -17.75 -20.57
N ARG A 12 11.95 -18.59 -19.66
CA ARG A 12 12.73 -19.03 -18.52
C ARG A 12 13.89 -19.89 -18.98
N ARG A 13 15.06 -19.39 -18.63
CA ARG A 13 16.38 -20.01 -18.52
C ARG A 13 17.29 -19.89 -19.73
N PRO A 14 18.32 -19.11 -19.54
CA PRO A 14 19.63 -19.65 -19.23
C PRO A 14 20.01 -19.32 -17.79
N SER A 15 20.61 -20.28 -17.14
CA SER A 15 21.00 -20.35 -15.73
C SER A 15 22.17 -19.44 -15.34
N THR A 16 22.49 -18.41 -16.10
CA THR A 16 23.68 -17.58 -15.87
C THR A 16 23.40 -16.12 -16.20
N GLY A 17 23.07 -15.35 -15.16
CA GLY A 17 23.07 -13.89 -15.19
C GLY A 17 21.73 -13.21 -15.52
N PRO A 18 21.59 -11.93 -15.20
CA PRO A 18 20.35 -11.20 -15.34
C PRO A 18 19.89 -11.13 -16.79
N GLN A 19 18.75 -11.72 -17.11
CA GLN A 19 18.19 -11.81 -18.45
C GLN A 19 17.78 -10.45 -19.05
N PHE A 20 17.86 -9.38 -18.27
CA PHE A 20 17.50 -8.02 -18.66
C PHE A 20 18.69 -7.08 -18.51
N ARG A 21 19.85 -7.47 -19.00
CA ARG A 21 20.95 -6.54 -19.08
C ARG A 21 20.54 -5.37 -19.98
N TYR A 22 20.55 -4.18 -19.39
CA TYR A 22 20.66 -2.94 -20.13
C TYR A 22 21.96 -3.04 -20.97
N GLU A 23 21.80 -3.09 -22.28
CA GLU A 23 22.94 -2.91 -23.18
C GLU A 23 23.20 -1.40 -23.22
N PRO A 24 24.34 -0.93 -22.72
CA PRO A 24 24.69 0.47 -22.80
C PRO A 24 24.63 0.94 -24.27
N GLY A 25 23.81 1.96 -24.54
CA GLY A 25 23.63 2.51 -25.88
C GLY A 25 22.42 2.00 -26.68
N ALA A 26 21.69 0.96 -26.21
CA ALA A 26 20.45 0.56 -26.86
C ALA A 26 19.25 1.30 -26.25
N PRO A 27 18.57 2.20 -27.01
CA PRO A 27 17.42 2.94 -26.45
C PRO A 27 16.24 1.99 -26.20
N HIS A 28 15.59 2.15 -25.02
CA HIS A 28 14.33 1.49 -24.71
C HIS A 28 13.20 2.30 -25.34
N MET A 29 12.62 1.80 -26.42
CA MET A 29 11.56 2.49 -27.14
C MET A 29 10.19 2.21 -26.50
N TYR A 30 9.42 3.28 -26.23
CA TYR A 30 8.04 3.20 -25.78
C TYR A 30 7.16 2.34 -26.70
N LEU A 31 7.39 2.46 -28.01
CA LEU A 31 6.69 1.69 -29.04
C LEU A 31 6.83 0.17 -28.85
N ARG A 32 7.93 -0.29 -28.30
CA ARG A 32 8.16 -1.71 -28.03
C ARG A 32 7.18 -2.26 -27.00
N TYR A 33 6.91 -1.50 -25.95
CA TYR A 33 5.90 -1.87 -24.96
C TYR A 33 4.49 -1.94 -25.56
N VAL A 34 4.09 -0.87 -26.26
CA VAL A 34 2.70 -0.71 -26.75
C VAL A 34 2.37 -1.68 -27.89
N VAL A 35 3.34 -1.95 -28.79
CA VAL A 35 3.07 -2.66 -30.07
C VAL A 35 3.56 -4.10 -30.06
N ARG A 36 4.58 -4.44 -29.31
CA ARG A 36 5.26 -5.74 -29.48
C ARG A 36 5.21 -6.68 -28.28
N GLU A 37 5.38 -6.21 -27.06
CA GLU A 37 5.64 -7.07 -25.91
C GLU A 37 4.63 -6.93 -24.76
N GLY A 38 4.00 -5.77 -24.56
CA GLY A 38 3.07 -5.53 -23.47
C GLY A 38 3.67 -5.72 -22.07
N VAL A 39 5.00 -5.68 -21.96
CA VAL A 39 5.74 -6.05 -20.75
C VAL A 39 6.80 -5.01 -20.44
N LEU A 40 6.79 -4.57 -19.18
CA LEU A 40 7.86 -3.73 -18.66
C LEU A 40 9.13 -4.55 -18.42
N ARG A 41 10.29 -3.91 -18.60
CA ARG A 41 11.55 -4.50 -18.19
C ARG A 41 11.83 -4.17 -16.74
N GLN A 42 12.07 -5.22 -15.95
CA GLN A 42 12.50 -5.12 -14.57
C GLN A 42 13.70 -6.05 -14.33
N PRO A 43 14.66 -5.66 -13.50
CA PRO A 43 15.70 -6.59 -13.07
C PRO A 43 15.07 -7.77 -12.32
N ARG A 44 15.69 -8.93 -12.41
CA ARG A 44 15.35 -10.08 -11.59
C ARG A 44 16.33 -10.13 -10.42
N ASP A 45 15.83 -10.16 -9.19
CA ASP A 45 16.64 -10.13 -7.98
C ASP A 45 16.33 -11.23 -6.95
N GLU A 46 15.35 -12.10 -7.22
CA GLU A 46 15.02 -13.30 -6.40
C GLU A 46 14.96 -13.03 -4.89
N LEU A 47 14.31 -11.96 -4.50
CA LEU A 47 14.23 -11.48 -3.11
C LEU A 47 13.18 -12.20 -2.26
N ILE A 48 12.19 -12.83 -2.89
CA ILE A 48 10.98 -13.32 -2.24
C ILE A 48 10.87 -14.84 -2.43
N SER A 49 10.95 -15.57 -1.32
CA SER A 49 10.62 -16.99 -1.21
C SER A 49 9.30 -17.17 -0.45
N VAL A 50 8.79 -18.38 -0.36
CA VAL A 50 7.61 -18.70 0.48
C VAL A 50 7.84 -18.35 1.94
N ASP A 51 9.08 -18.50 2.44
CA ASP A 51 9.46 -18.21 3.83
C ASP A 51 9.83 -16.74 4.08
N THR A 52 9.81 -15.89 3.05
CA THR A 52 10.18 -14.48 3.22
C THR A 52 9.11 -13.72 4.00
N PRO A 53 9.40 -13.23 5.21
CA PRO A 53 8.44 -12.50 6.00
C PRO A 53 8.29 -11.07 5.47
N ILE A 54 7.11 -10.76 4.92
CA ILE A 54 6.81 -9.49 4.27
C ILE A 54 5.81 -8.68 5.10
N PHE A 55 6.16 -7.44 5.43
CA PHE A 55 5.22 -6.46 5.98
C PHE A 55 4.79 -5.48 4.91
N MET A 56 3.49 -5.18 4.82
CA MET A 56 2.97 -4.24 3.84
C MET A 56 2.22 -3.09 4.48
N ILE A 57 2.44 -1.88 3.95
CA ILE A 57 1.74 -0.68 4.38
C ILE A 57 1.39 0.20 3.18
N GLY A 58 0.22 0.82 3.23
CA GLY A 58 -0.20 1.76 2.20
C GLY A 58 -1.68 1.68 1.86
N SER A 59 -2.02 1.95 0.60
CA SER A 59 -3.39 2.03 0.10
C SER A 59 -4.09 0.66 0.01
N CYS A 60 -5.36 0.66 -0.40
CA CYS A 60 -6.10 -0.58 -0.66
C CYS A 60 -5.41 -1.51 -1.66
N PHE A 61 -4.53 -1.00 -2.51
CA PHE A 61 -3.75 -1.85 -3.43
C PHE A 61 -2.72 -2.71 -2.68
N ALA A 62 -2.20 -2.27 -1.52
CA ALA A 62 -1.38 -3.12 -0.66
C ALA A 62 -2.14 -4.39 -0.23
N ASN A 63 -3.43 -4.26 0.05
CA ASN A 63 -4.27 -5.41 0.39
C ASN A 63 -4.45 -6.39 -0.77
N GLU A 64 -4.52 -5.91 -2.00
CA GLU A 64 -4.60 -6.81 -3.18
C GLU A 64 -3.28 -7.57 -3.39
N ILE A 65 -2.14 -6.91 -3.16
CA ILE A 65 -0.82 -7.56 -3.16
C ILE A 65 -0.78 -8.63 -2.05
N ALA A 66 -1.17 -8.28 -0.83
CA ALA A 66 -1.17 -9.19 0.31
C ALA A 66 -2.01 -10.44 0.07
N ALA A 67 -3.24 -10.23 -0.40
CA ALA A 67 -4.15 -11.33 -0.69
C ALA A 67 -3.62 -12.27 -1.79
N PHE A 68 -2.91 -11.72 -2.77
CA PHE A 68 -2.27 -12.55 -3.79
C PHE A 68 -1.11 -13.36 -3.22
N LEU A 69 -0.25 -12.74 -2.42
CA LEU A 69 0.91 -13.42 -1.82
C LEU A 69 0.48 -14.56 -0.89
N VAL A 70 -0.50 -14.32 -0.01
CA VAL A 70 -1.04 -15.36 0.88
C VAL A 70 -1.64 -16.53 0.10
N ARG A 71 -2.38 -16.27 -1.00
CA ARG A 71 -2.89 -17.36 -1.87
C ARG A 71 -1.80 -18.17 -2.58
N ASN A 72 -0.58 -17.68 -2.59
CA ASN A 72 0.58 -18.37 -3.17
C ASN A 72 1.60 -18.76 -2.07
N ASP A 73 1.13 -18.94 -0.86
CA ASP A 73 1.88 -19.44 0.31
C ASP A 73 3.09 -18.58 0.70
N VAL A 74 3.13 -17.30 0.29
CA VAL A 74 4.19 -16.36 0.69
C VAL A 74 3.81 -15.69 2.02
N GLY A 75 4.75 -15.66 2.95
CA GLY A 75 4.56 -15.14 4.31
C GLY A 75 4.26 -13.63 4.34
N VAL A 76 3.07 -13.26 4.87
CA VAL A 76 2.65 -11.87 5.04
C VAL A 76 2.39 -11.59 6.51
N LEU A 77 3.02 -10.54 7.04
CA LEU A 77 2.97 -10.14 8.45
C LEU A 77 2.05 -8.93 8.71
N ASN A 78 1.08 -8.68 7.83
CA ASN A 78 0.16 -7.56 8.00
C ASN A 78 -0.64 -7.73 9.29
N PRO A 79 -0.80 -6.65 10.10
CA PRO A 79 -1.59 -6.73 11.31
C PRO A 79 -3.05 -7.03 10.97
N THR A 80 -3.55 -8.09 11.57
CA THR A 80 -4.98 -8.43 11.58
C THR A 80 -5.55 -8.12 12.94
N LEU A 81 -6.81 -7.74 12.99
CA LEU A 81 -7.50 -7.64 14.27
C LEU A 81 -7.74 -9.07 14.79
N PRO A 82 -7.34 -9.39 16.03
CA PRO A 82 -7.62 -10.69 16.60
C PRO A 82 -9.14 -10.90 16.72
N ALA A 83 -9.59 -12.14 16.60
CA ALA A 83 -11.02 -12.49 16.67
C ALA A 83 -11.66 -12.08 18.01
N ASP A 84 -10.91 -12.11 19.08
CA ASP A 84 -11.30 -11.66 20.42
C ASP A 84 -11.44 -10.14 20.56
N SER A 85 -10.88 -9.37 19.61
CA SER A 85 -11.08 -7.91 19.53
C SER A 85 -12.42 -7.52 18.90
N LEU A 86 -13.17 -8.45 18.30
CA LEU A 86 -14.45 -8.17 17.63
C LEU A 86 -15.49 -7.46 18.51
N PRO A 87 -15.60 -7.75 19.82
CA PRO A 87 -16.51 -7.01 20.71
C PRO A 87 -16.14 -5.53 20.87
N LEU A 88 -14.86 -5.18 20.70
CA LEU A 88 -14.33 -3.83 20.82
C LEU A 88 -14.44 -3.04 19.51
N PHE A 89 -14.64 -3.74 18.40
CA PHE A 89 -14.63 -3.19 17.05
C PHE A 89 -16.03 -3.18 16.44
N PHE A 90 -16.40 -2.06 15.84
CA PHE A 90 -17.62 -1.94 15.06
C PHE A 90 -17.29 -1.50 13.64
N GLU A 91 -17.53 -2.36 12.68
CA GLU A 91 -17.36 -2.04 11.26
C GLU A 91 -18.70 -1.72 10.61
N ARG A 92 -18.71 -0.67 9.80
CA ARG A 92 -19.90 -0.24 9.04
C ARG A 92 -20.27 -1.22 7.92
N SER A 93 -19.37 -2.07 7.51
CA SER A 93 -19.56 -2.84 6.30
C SER A 93 -20.60 -3.94 6.47
N ARG A 94 -21.42 -4.06 5.44
CA ARG A 94 -22.27 -5.22 5.23
C ARG A 94 -21.49 -6.52 4.99
N GLU A 95 -20.18 -6.44 4.92
CA GLU A 95 -19.25 -7.53 4.67
C GLU A 95 -18.88 -8.27 5.96
N LYS A 96 -19.89 -8.74 6.70
CA LYS A 96 -19.68 -9.72 7.80
C LYS A 96 -19.05 -11.03 7.31
N SER A 97 -18.92 -11.20 6.01
CA SER A 97 -18.40 -12.42 5.39
C SER A 97 -16.87 -12.47 5.29
N SER A 98 -16.17 -11.38 5.55
CA SER A 98 -14.70 -11.33 5.38
C SER A 98 -13.89 -11.69 6.62
N TRP A 99 -14.53 -12.09 7.71
CA TRP A 99 -13.87 -12.57 8.93
C TRP A 99 -13.67 -14.08 8.94
N GLY A 100 -13.77 -14.71 7.77
CA GLY A 100 -13.34 -16.08 7.53
C GLY A 100 -11.83 -16.24 7.69
N GLU A 101 -11.25 -17.22 7.04
CA GLU A 101 -9.82 -17.40 6.99
C GLU A 101 -9.14 -16.10 6.52
N TRP A 102 -8.07 -15.72 7.21
CA TRP A 102 -7.31 -14.52 6.86
C TRP A 102 -6.69 -14.66 5.47
N ASP A 103 -7.00 -13.73 4.58
CA ASP A 103 -6.57 -13.70 3.18
C ASP A 103 -5.38 -12.75 2.93
N GLY A 104 -4.68 -12.33 3.96
CA GLY A 104 -3.55 -11.39 3.89
C GLY A 104 -3.93 -9.92 3.96
N ARG A 105 -5.21 -9.57 3.80
CA ARG A 105 -5.64 -8.18 3.86
C ARG A 105 -5.58 -7.62 5.28
N SER A 106 -5.21 -6.36 5.38
CA SER A 106 -5.24 -5.60 6.63
C SER A 106 -6.44 -4.66 6.67
N ASN A 107 -7.04 -4.49 7.83
CA ASN A 107 -8.03 -3.42 8.06
C ASN A 107 -7.39 -2.03 8.07
N LEU A 108 -6.07 -1.96 8.22
CA LEU A 108 -5.33 -0.71 8.21
C LEU A 108 -4.97 -0.33 6.77
N GLN A 109 -5.36 0.87 6.37
CA GLN A 109 -5.07 1.42 5.05
C GLN A 109 -4.58 2.86 5.19
N TYR A 110 -3.48 3.15 4.53
CA TYR A 110 -2.80 4.45 4.59
C TYR A 110 -2.65 5.00 3.17
N TYR A 111 -3.35 6.09 2.86
CA TYR A 111 -3.45 6.59 1.49
C TYR A 111 -2.39 7.61 1.12
N ASN A 112 -1.65 8.15 2.09
CA ASN A 112 -0.67 9.20 1.88
C ASN A 112 0.61 8.93 2.66
N THR A 113 1.69 9.59 2.26
CA THR A 113 3.03 9.39 2.83
C THR A 113 3.13 9.82 4.29
N PHE A 114 2.34 10.81 4.72
CA PHE A 114 2.31 11.27 6.11
C PHE A 114 1.74 10.20 7.04
N SER A 115 0.59 9.62 6.66
CA SER A 115 -0.04 8.57 7.46
C SER A 115 0.83 7.31 7.54
N ILE A 116 1.56 6.98 6.45
CA ILE A 116 2.55 5.90 6.45
C ILE A 116 3.67 6.21 7.43
N ARG A 117 4.27 7.39 7.34
CA ARG A 117 5.32 7.85 8.25
C ARG A 117 4.85 7.82 9.70
N GLN A 118 3.69 8.42 9.98
CA GLN A 118 3.12 8.48 11.32
C GLN A 118 2.91 7.08 11.93
N GLU A 119 2.46 6.10 11.15
CA GLU A 119 2.27 4.74 11.63
C GLU A 119 3.60 4.05 11.95
N ILE A 120 4.61 4.21 11.10
CA ILE A 120 5.96 3.65 11.35
C ILE A 120 6.61 4.31 12.57
N GLU A 121 6.56 5.64 12.69
CA GLU A 121 7.06 6.38 13.85
C GLU A 121 6.33 5.99 15.14
N ARG A 122 5.03 5.73 15.08
CA ARG A 122 4.23 5.25 16.20
C ARG A 122 4.65 3.85 16.62
N ALA A 123 4.82 2.93 15.66
CA ALA A 123 5.33 1.59 15.93
C ALA A 123 6.75 1.60 16.51
N ALA A 124 7.56 2.61 16.17
CA ALA A 124 8.88 2.86 16.75
C ALA A 124 8.82 3.44 18.17
N GLY A 125 7.63 3.85 18.64
CA GLY A 125 7.46 4.49 19.96
C GLY A 125 7.85 5.97 20.00
N MET A 126 8.00 6.62 18.84
CA MET A 126 8.37 8.04 18.75
C MET A 126 7.21 8.98 19.12
N TRP A 127 5.99 8.49 19.05
CA TRP A 127 4.80 9.19 19.53
C TRP A 127 3.66 8.19 19.85
N SER A 128 2.69 8.64 20.62
CA SER A 128 1.43 7.94 20.87
C SER A 128 0.26 8.92 20.70
N SER A 129 -0.92 8.43 20.35
CA SER A 129 -2.13 9.25 20.47
C SER A 129 -2.58 9.23 21.90
N ASP A 130 -2.89 10.42 22.44
CA ASP A 130 -3.57 10.53 23.72
C ASP A 130 -4.96 9.91 23.62
N GLY A 131 -5.44 9.31 24.72
CA GLY A 131 -6.70 8.62 24.73
C GLY A 131 -7.92 9.48 24.39
N ASP A 132 -7.78 10.80 24.48
CA ASP A 132 -8.83 11.76 24.12
C ASP A 132 -8.77 12.20 22.66
N ASP A 133 -7.73 11.79 21.88
CA ASP A 133 -7.60 12.10 20.47
C ASP A 133 -8.46 11.14 19.62
N VAL A 134 -9.76 11.34 19.67
CA VAL A 134 -10.76 10.52 18.98
C VAL A 134 -11.81 11.40 18.30
N TRP A 135 -12.33 10.92 17.19
CA TRP A 135 -13.49 11.52 16.54
C TRP A 135 -14.76 10.82 16.98
N GLU A 136 -15.74 11.59 17.42
CA GLU A 136 -17.08 11.12 17.65
C GLU A 136 -17.83 11.02 16.31
N VAL A 137 -18.43 9.86 16.05
CA VAL A 137 -19.15 9.59 14.79
C VAL A 137 -20.52 9.00 15.11
N THR A 138 -21.52 9.34 14.31
CA THR A 138 -22.86 8.73 14.41
C THR A 138 -23.07 7.78 13.23
N LEU A 139 -23.15 6.48 13.52
CA LEU A 139 -23.44 5.44 12.55
C LEU A 139 -24.74 4.70 12.94
N SER A 140 -25.71 4.67 12.06
CA SER A 140 -26.99 3.97 12.27
C SER A 140 -27.68 4.34 13.60
N GLY A 141 -27.60 5.62 13.99
CA GLY A 141 -28.19 6.14 15.23
C GLY A 141 -27.38 5.82 16.49
N GLN A 142 -26.20 5.24 16.38
CA GLN A 142 -25.30 4.97 17.50
C GLN A 142 -24.12 5.92 17.47
N THR A 143 -23.74 6.44 18.62
CA THR A 143 -22.49 7.18 18.81
C THR A 143 -21.33 6.19 18.93
N LEU A 144 -20.31 6.38 18.12
CA LEU A 144 -19.09 5.60 18.12
C LEU A 144 -17.88 6.53 18.19
N PHE A 145 -16.74 5.98 18.57
CA PHE A 145 -15.47 6.68 18.65
C PHE A 145 -14.51 6.11 17.59
N GLN A 146 -13.94 6.99 16.76
CA GLN A 146 -13.03 6.63 15.66
C GLN A 146 -11.62 7.11 15.95
N CYS A 147 -10.63 6.27 15.64
CA CYS A 147 -9.23 6.70 15.58
C CYS A 147 -9.01 7.64 14.40
N PRO A 148 -8.53 8.87 14.58
CA PRO A 148 -8.26 9.81 13.49
C PRO A 148 -7.14 9.33 12.54
N TYR A 149 -6.22 8.51 13.04
CA TYR A 149 -5.02 8.07 12.32
C TYR A 149 -5.17 6.73 11.63
N ARG A 150 -6.24 5.96 11.95
CA ARG A 150 -6.50 4.63 11.38
C ARG A 150 -7.91 4.53 10.83
N ARG A 151 -8.00 4.42 9.54
CA ARG A 151 -9.28 4.28 8.85
C ARG A 151 -10.01 3.02 9.32
N ARG A 152 -11.33 3.15 9.48
CA ARG A 152 -12.25 2.05 9.86
C ARG A 152 -12.04 1.45 11.24
N ILE A 153 -11.30 2.10 12.11
CA ILE A 153 -11.15 1.68 13.50
C ILE A 153 -12.13 2.47 14.36
N PHE A 154 -13.21 1.80 14.79
CA PHE A 154 -14.31 2.37 15.55
C PHE A 154 -14.63 1.50 16.76
N CYS A 155 -14.92 2.11 17.90
CA CYS A 155 -15.39 1.42 19.09
C CYS A 155 -16.60 2.13 19.69
N ARG A 156 -17.36 1.42 20.53
CA ARG A 156 -18.51 2.00 21.25
C ARG A 156 -18.08 2.87 22.43
N GLY A 157 -16.94 2.54 23.04
CA GLY A 157 -16.36 3.29 24.15
C GLY A 157 -15.00 3.87 23.79
N LYS A 158 -14.64 5.02 24.37
CA LYS A 158 -13.28 5.59 24.23
C LYS A 158 -12.22 4.64 24.81
N GLY A 159 -12.51 4.02 25.98
CA GLY A 159 -11.63 3.03 26.60
C GLY A 159 -11.36 1.83 25.70
N ASP A 160 -12.40 1.30 25.04
CA ASP A 160 -12.27 0.19 24.09
C ASP A 160 -11.39 0.58 22.90
N LEU A 161 -11.54 1.82 22.39
CA LEU A 161 -10.71 2.33 21.30
C LEU A 161 -9.25 2.46 21.72
N GLN A 162 -8.97 2.89 22.95
CA GLN A 162 -7.61 2.98 23.49
C GLN A 162 -6.98 1.60 23.61
N GLU A 163 -7.72 0.61 24.12
CA GLU A 163 -7.25 -0.76 24.22
C GLU A 163 -6.96 -1.37 22.85
N LEU A 164 -7.90 -1.25 21.91
CA LEU A 164 -7.74 -1.71 20.54
C LEU A 164 -6.54 -1.04 19.85
N THR A 165 -6.35 0.24 20.11
CA THR A 165 -5.20 1.00 19.58
C THR A 165 -3.87 0.41 20.06
N LYS A 166 -3.74 0.06 21.34
CA LYS A 166 -2.53 -0.58 21.90
C LYS A 166 -2.29 -1.97 21.29
N ILE A 167 -3.36 -2.74 21.11
CA ILE A 167 -3.27 -4.05 20.43
C ILE A 167 -2.72 -3.88 19.00
N ILE A 168 -3.26 -2.92 18.24
CA ILE A 168 -2.81 -2.63 16.88
C ILE A 168 -1.35 -2.16 16.89
N ASP A 169 -0.97 -1.26 17.79
CA ASP A 169 0.42 -0.77 17.92
C ASP A 169 1.39 -1.93 18.13
N GLY A 170 1.05 -2.84 19.03
CA GLY A 170 1.86 -4.04 19.28
C GLY A 170 1.98 -4.93 18.03
N ARG A 171 0.88 -5.14 17.29
CA ARG A 171 0.87 -5.97 16.06
C ARG A 171 1.67 -5.34 14.93
N VAL A 172 1.54 -4.02 14.71
CA VAL A 172 2.32 -3.31 13.69
C VAL A 172 3.81 -3.38 14.04
N ARG A 173 4.16 -3.13 15.31
CA ARG A 173 5.54 -3.23 15.78
C ARG A 173 6.10 -4.63 15.58
N GLN A 174 5.36 -5.66 15.96
CA GLN A 174 5.77 -7.06 15.79
C GLN A 174 6.01 -7.38 14.32
N GLY A 175 5.05 -7.08 13.44
CA GLY A 175 5.19 -7.33 12.01
C GLY A 175 6.39 -6.62 11.40
N LEU A 176 6.68 -5.39 11.83
CA LEU A 176 7.88 -4.66 11.40
C LEU A 176 9.17 -5.29 11.94
N MET A 177 9.19 -5.75 13.18
CA MET A 177 10.37 -6.40 13.77
C MET A 177 10.72 -7.72 13.07
N GLU A 178 9.72 -8.49 12.71
CA GLU A 178 9.87 -9.83 12.11
C GLU A 178 10.08 -9.79 10.58
N SER A 179 9.71 -8.67 9.91
CA SER A 179 9.81 -8.58 8.46
C SER A 179 11.24 -8.41 7.97
N SER A 180 11.59 -9.09 6.89
CA SER A 180 12.83 -8.86 6.11
C SER A 180 12.59 -7.91 4.93
N ILE A 181 11.36 -7.84 4.43
CA ILE A 181 10.95 -6.94 3.35
C ILE A 181 9.76 -6.10 3.80
N VAL A 182 9.81 -4.80 3.52
CA VAL A 182 8.66 -3.90 3.67
C VAL A 182 8.20 -3.42 2.31
N ILE A 183 6.93 -3.66 1.96
CA ILE A 183 6.31 -3.15 0.73
C ILE A 183 5.47 -1.92 1.07
N ILE A 184 5.77 -0.79 0.44
CA ILE A 184 5.07 0.49 0.66
C ILE A 184 4.33 0.88 -0.61
N THR A 185 3.00 1.01 -0.55
CA THR A 185 2.21 1.49 -1.68
C THR A 185 1.82 2.95 -1.50
N LEU A 186 2.41 3.83 -2.30
CA LEU A 186 2.14 5.27 -2.27
C LEU A 186 0.82 5.58 -2.97
N GLY A 187 -0.12 6.20 -2.28
CA GLY A 187 -1.48 6.35 -2.76
C GLY A 187 -1.81 7.71 -3.36
N LEU A 188 -1.96 8.72 -2.52
CA LEU A 188 -2.52 10.02 -2.84
C LEU A 188 -1.72 11.15 -2.18
N THR A 189 -1.90 12.38 -2.68
CA THR A 189 -1.25 13.60 -2.15
C THR A 189 -2.23 14.55 -1.45
N GLU A 190 -3.53 14.30 -1.53
CA GLU A 190 -4.53 15.07 -0.80
C GLU A 190 -4.68 14.54 0.62
N VAL A 191 -4.53 15.42 1.61
CA VAL A 191 -4.47 15.07 3.03
C VAL A 191 -5.25 16.06 3.89
N TRP A 192 -5.56 15.64 5.10
CA TRP A 192 -6.27 16.43 6.10
C TRP A 192 -5.40 16.58 7.34
N ARG A 193 -4.94 17.80 7.57
CA ARG A 193 -4.11 18.13 8.72
C ARG A 193 -4.99 18.51 9.91
N LYS A 194 -4.76 17.88 11.04
CA LYS A 194 -5.42 18.26 12.30
C LYS A 194 -4.88 19.62 12.77
N THR A 195 -5.79 20.47 13.26
CA THR A 195 -5.44 21.84 13.68
C THR A 195 -4.80 21.88 15.07
N ASN A 196 -5.07 20.87 15.91
CA ASN A 196 -4.58 20.83 17.31
C ASN A 196 -3.12 20.38 17.42
N ASP A 197 -2.68 19.41 16.61
CA ASP A 197 -1.35 18.79 16.74
C ASP A 197 -0.56 18.77 15.43
N GLY A 198 -1.17 19.22 14.33
CA GLY A 198 -0.56 19.26 13.00
C GLY A 198 -0.39 17.90 12.32
N ARG A 199 -0.80 16.79 12.95
CA ARG A 199 -0.75 15.45 12.36
C ARG A 199 -1.79 15.28 11.27
N ILE A 200 -1.53 14.34 10.38
CA ILE A 200 -2.41 14.05 9.25
C ILE A 200 -3.38 12.94 9.62
N ALA A 201 -4.67 13.20 9.42
CA ALA A 201 -5.70 12.18 9.54
C ALA A 201 -5.57 11.11 8.44
N CYS A 202 -5.94 9.87 8.75
CA CYS A 202 -5.82 8.74 7.83
C CYS A 202 -6.74 8.84 6.60
N CYS A 203 -7.81 9.61 6.71
CA CYS A 203 -8.77 9.84 5.63
C CYS A 203 -9.45 11.20 5.81
N GLU A 204 -10.22 11.60 4.81
CA GLU A 204 -11.05 12.80 4.88
C GLU A 204 -12.05 12.69 6.05
N PRO A 205 -12.23 13.76 6.85
CA PRO A 205 -13.28 13.84 7.84
C PRO A 205 -14.67 13.67 7.19
N GLY A 206 -15.57 12.97 7.84
CA GLY A 206 -16.88 12.66 7.28
C GLY A 206 -16.90 11.48 6.29
N TYR A 207 -15.77 10.92 5.89
CA TYR A 207 -15.72 9.71 5.07
C TYR A 207 -16.56 8.57 5.68
N CYS A 208 -16.52 8.45 6.99
CA CYS A 208 -17.32 7.53 7.77
C CYS A 208 -18.36 8.26 8.65
N LYS A 209 -18.85 9.44 8.21
CA LYS A 209 -19.70 10.33 8.99
C LYS A 209 -19.05 10.83 10.29
N SER A 210 -17.73 11.00 10.30
CA SER A 210 -16.99 11.54 11.43
C SER A 210 -17.27 13.04 11.60
N GLY A 211 -17.24 13.50 12.85
CA GLY A 211 -17.40 14.92 13.21
C GLY A 211 -16.14 15.78 13.05
N GLY A 212 -15.03 15.21 12.56
CA GLY A 212 -13.70 15.85 12.56
C GLY A 212 -13.48 17.01 11.56
N HIS A 213 -14.51 17.48 10.85
CA HIS A 213 -14.36 18.56 9.87
C HIS A 213 -13.84 19.89 10.48
N ALA A 214 -14.35 20.25 11.67
CA ALA A 214 -13.97 21.50 12.34
C ALA A 214 -12.52 21.46 12.88
N GLU A 215 -11.94 20.27 13.01
CA GLU A 215 -10.63 20.03 13.62
C GLU A 215 -9.54 19.77 12.58
N THR A 216 -9.86 19.89 11.30
CA THR A 216 -8.94 19.56 10.22
C THR A 216 -8.94 20.61 9.11
N GLU A 217 -7.79 20.78 8.48
CA GLU A 217 -7.58 21.60 7.29
C GLU A 217 -7.18 20.71 6.12
N PHE A 218 -7.76 20.96 4.96
CA PHE A 218 -7.37 20.32 3.72
C PHE A 218 -6.02 20.82 3.22
N MET A 219 -5.18 19.93 2.71
CA MET A 219 -3.91 20.25 2.08
C MET A 219 -3.63 19.33 0.89
N ALA A 220 -3.23 19.90 -0.24
CA ALA A 220 -2.60 19.15 -1.33
C ALA A 220 -1.09 19.16 -1.11
N SER A 221 -0.52 17.99 -0.81
CA SER A 221 0.89 17.88 -0.45
C SER A 221 1.81 17.96 -1.65
N THR A 222 2.93 18.66 -1.46
CA THR A 222 3.95 18.89 -2.48
C THR A 222 4.89 17.71 -2.69
N TYR A 223 5.69 17.74 -3.76
CA TYR A 223 6.78 16.80 -3.99
C TYR A 223 7.73 16.73 -2.78
N SER A 224 8.21 17.87 -2.30
CA SER A 224 9.18 17.93 -1.20
C SER A 224 8.63 17.31 0.08
N GLN A 225 7.38 17.61 0.43
CA GLN A 225 6.74 17.01 1.61
C GLN A 225 6.61 15.49 1.50
N ASN A 226 6.21 14.98 0.34
CA ASN A 226 6.10 13.54 0.12
C ASN A 226 7.48 12.85 0.12
N TYR A 227 8.49 13.48 -0.49
CA TYR A 227 9.87 13.00 -0.45
C TYR A 227 10.40 12.90 0.99
N GLU A 228 10.27 13.98 1.78
CA GLU A 228 10.72 14.00 3.17
C GLU A 228 10.02 12.93 4.03
N ASN A 229 8.72 12.72 3.82
CA ASN A 229 7.99 11.68 4.54
C ASN A 229 8.51 10.27 4.21
N VAL A 230 8.73 9.97 2.93
CA VAL A 230 9.26 8.64 2.55
C VAL A 230 10.69 8.47 3.05
N ALA A 231 11.55 9.48 2.91
CA ALA A 231 12.92 9.44 3.41
C ALA A 231 12.97 9.28 4.94
N ALA A 232 12.11 9.99 5.69
CA ALA A 232 11.98 9.85 7.13
C ALA A 232 11.47 8.45 7.53
N THR A 233 10.51 7.90 6.78
CA THR A 233 10.02 6.53 6.98
C THR A 233 11.16 5.51 6.83
N LEU A 234 11.99 5.63 5.80
CA LEU A 234 13.12 4.72 5.56
C LEU A 234 14.18 4.82 6.67
N ARG A 235 14.52 6.06 7.09
CA ARG A 235 15.42 6.27 8.24
C ARG A 235 14.87 5.64 9.51
N CYS A 236 13.60 5.88 9.84
CA CYS A 236 12.94 5.30 11.01
C CYS A 236 12.93 3.76 10.97
N LEU A 237 12.63 3.17 9.81
CA LEU A 237 12.69 1.71 9.63
C LEU A 237 14.08 1.17 9.93
N ARG A 238 15.13 1.80 9.38
CA ARG A 238 16.52 1.39 9.59
C ARG A 238 16.95 1.51 11.05
N GLU A 239 16.63 2.63 11.70
CA GLU A 239 17.07 2.95 13.06
C GLU A 239 16.37 2.11 14.13
N HIS A 240 15.07 1.87 13.99
CA HIS A 240 14.25 1.24 15.03
C HIS A 240 13.94 -0.23 14.78
N PHE A 241 14.02 -0.69 13.55
CA PHE A 241 13.66 -2.06 13.17
C PHE A 241 14.80 -2.81 12.47
N GLY A 242 15.93 -2.14 12.21
CA GLY A 242 17.11 -2.70 11.57
C GLY A 242 17.08 -2.64 10.03
N PRO A 243 18.20 -2.98 9.37
CA PRO A 243 18.35 -2.93 7.92
C PRO A 243 17.43 -3.96 7.25
N ARG A 244 16.76 -3.56 6.18
CA ARG A 244 15.85 -4.40 5.40
C ARG A 244 15.67 -3.89 3.99
N ARG A 245 15.22 -4.74 3.09
CA ARG A 245 14.80 -4.32 1.76
C ARG A 245 13.46 -3.62 1.83
N VAL A 246 13.32 -2.53 1.09
CA VAL A 246 12.04 -1.82 0.94
C VAL A 246 11.65 -1.79 -0.53
N MET A 247 10.45 -2.22 -0.82
CA MET A 247 9.89 -2.11 -2.16
C MET A 247 8.86 -0.99 -2.20
N LEU A 248 9.09 0.01 -3.03
CA LEU A 248 8.14 1.08 -3.29
C LEU A 248 7.33 0.78 -4.55
N THR A 249 6.05 1.07 -4.48
CA THR A 249 5.21 1.12 -5.67
C THR A 249 4.21 2.26 -5.56
N VAL A 250 3.83 2.88 -6.68
CA VAL A 250 2.72 3.83 -6.71
C VAL A 250 1.43 3.07 -6.97
N SER A 251 0.46 3.24 -6.07
CA SER A 251 -0.85 2.61 -6.21
C SER A 251 -1.53 3.02 -7.52
N PRO A 252 -1.99 2.08 -8.33
CA PRO A 252 -2.76 2.40 -9.53
C PRO A 252 -4.16 2.94 -9.22
N VAL A 253 -4.72 2.65 -8.04
CA VAL A 253 -6.07 3.09 -7.67
C VAL A 253 -6.17 4.60 -7.73
N ARG A 254 -7.18 5.07 -8.48
CA ARG A 254 -7.37 6.49 -8.78
C ARG A 254 -8.02 7.23 -7.62
N LEU A 255 -7.81 8.56 -7.57
CA LEU A 255 -8.53 9.47 -6.67
C LEU A 255 -10.03 9.41 -6.99
N GLY A 256 -10.86 9.17 -5.98
CA GLY A 256 -12.31 9.05 -6.17
C GLY A 256 -13.02 10.40 -6.24
N ARG A 257 -12.44 11.43 -5.65
CA ARG A 257 -12.90 12.83 -5.62
C ARG A 257 -11.75 13.72 -5.21
N THR A 258 -11.82 15.00 -5.53
CA THR A 258 -10.88 16.03 -5.08
C THR A 258 -11.61 17.11 -4.30
N PHE A 259 -10.91 17.75 -3.38
CA PHE A 259 -11.37 18.93 -2.63
C PHE A 259 -10.71 20.20 -3.13
N ARG A 260 -10.00 20.11 -4.25
CA ARG A 260 -9.38 21.25 -4.94
C ARG A 260 -10.37 21.82 -5.96
N ASP A 261 -10.22 23.10 -6.27
CA ASP A 261 -10.89 23.72 -7.44
C ASP A 261 -10.20 23.27 -8.74
N LEU A 262 -10.31 21.96 -9.03
CA LEU A 262 -9.66 21.29 -10.13
C LEU A 262 -10.44 20.02 -10.50
N ASP A 263 -10.47 19.66 -11.77
CA ASP A 263 -11.03 18.39 -12.20
C ASP A 263 -10.30 17.20 -11.55
N VAL A 264 -11.08 16.18 -11.13
CA VAL A 264 -10.54 15.01 -10.43
C VAL A 264 -9.52 14.23 -11.26
N VAL A 265 -9.62 14.23 -12.59
CA VAL A 265 -8.65 13.58 -13.47
C VAL A 265 -7.31 14.30 -13.40
N LEU A 266 -7.33 15.65 -13.45
CA LEU A 266 -6.11 16.47 -13.32
C LEU A 266 -5.48 16.34 -11.94
N ALA A 267 -6.30 16.39 -10.88
CA ALA A 267 -5.84 16.17 -9.50
C ALA A 267 -5.19 14.78 -9.31
N ASN A 268 -5.80 13.74 -9.90
CA ASN A 268 -5.24 12.40 -9.88
C ASN A 268 -3.91 12.30 -10.64
N MET A 269 -3.82 12.88 -11.83
CA MET A 269 -2.60 12.84 -12.64
C MET A 269 -1.45 13.57 -11.92
N GLU A 270 -1.71 14.74 -11.35
CA GLU A 270 -0.72 15.47 -10.54
C GLU A 270 -0.26 14.64 -9.34
N SER A 271 -1.21 14.07 -8.56
CA SER A 271 -0.91 13.22 -7.41
C SER A 271 -0.01 12.05 -7.78
N LYS A 272 -0.35 11.32 -8.84
CA LYS A 272 0.45 10.17 -9.29
C LYS A 272 1.82 10.57 -9.84
N SER A 273 1.90 11.70 -10.53
CA SER A 273 3.17 12.25 -11.05
C SER A 273 4.12 12.64 -9.92
N ILE A 274 3.61 13.32 -8.88
CA ILE A 274 4.39 13.64 -7.68
C ILE A 274 4.92 12.37 -7.01
N LEU A 275 4.06 11.41 -6.72
CA LEU A 275 4.45 10.19 -6.01
C LEU A 275 5.41 9.33 -6.85
N ARG A 276 5.25 9.30 -8.17
CA ARG A 276 6.17 8.58 -9.05
C ARG A 276 7.55 9.25 -9.12
N ALA A 277 7.59 10.58 -9.15
CA ALA A 277 8.85 11.33 -9.10
C ALA A 277 9.55 11.12 -7.75
N VAL A 278 8.81 11.15 -6.65
CA VAL A 278 9.33 10.83 -5.29
C VAL A 278 9.92 9.42 -5.28
N ALA A 279 9.17 8.41 -5.75
CA ALA A 279 9.67 7.04 -5.78
C ALA A 279 10.96 6.91 -6.60
N GLY A 280 11.05 7.60 -7.75
CA GLY A 280 12.27 7.61 -8.58
C GLY A 280 13.47 8.22 -7.86
N ARG A 281 13.28 9.34 -7.16
CA ARG A 281 14.34 10.00 -6.39
C ARG A 281 14.81 9.13 -5.21
N ILE A 282 13.87 8.58 -4.45
CA ILE A 282 14.16 7.71 -3.31
C ILE A 282 14.94 6.46 -3.76
N THR A 283 14.54 5.81 -4.84
CA THR A 283 15.24 4.64 -5.36
C THR A 283 16.67 4.95 -5.84
N ALA A 284 16.92 6.18 -6.27
CA ALA A 284 18.25 6.62 -6.68
C ALA A 284 19.18 6.96 -5.49
N GLU A 285 18.63 7.22 -4.29
CA GLU A 285 19.38 7.66 -3.12
C GLU A 285 19.53 6.59 -2.03
N PHE A 286 18.64 5.61 -2.00
CA PHE A 286 18.60 4.58 -0.97
C PHE A 286 18.80 3.20 -1.62
N ASP A 287 19.98 2.62 -1.45
CA ASP A 287 20.39 1.35 -2.08
C ASP A 287 19.52 0.15 -1.65
N GLU A 288 18.90 0.23 -0.45
CA GLU A 288 17.98 -0.78 0.04
C GLU A 288 16.59 -0.72 -0.61
N VAL A 289 16.30 0.33 -1.40
CA VAL A 289 14.98 0.56 -1.98
C VAL A 289 14.94 0.16 -3.44
N ILE A 290 13.93 -0.63 -3.81
CA ILE A 290 13.59 -0.96 -5.19
C ILE A 290 12.22 -0.42 -5.55
N TYR A 291 12.00 -0.12 -6.84
CA TYR A 291 10.69 0.33 -7.33
C TYR A 291 10.02 -0.76 -8.16
N PHE A 292 8.77 -1.06 -7.83
CA PHE A 292 7.92 -1.94 -8.62
C PHE A 292 6.84 -1.16 -9.39
N PRO A 293 6.71 -1.29 -10.74
CA PRO A 293 5.94 -0.38 -11.58
C PRO A 293 4.45 -0.77 -11.72
N SER A 294 3.74 -1.02 -10.62
CA SER A 294 2.32 -1.41 -10.67
C SER A 294 1.42 -0.32 -11.27
N TYR A 295 1.76 0.95 -11.01
CA TYR A 295 1.04 2.08 -11.57
C TYR A 295 1.15 2.14 -13.09
N GLU A 296 2.36 2.01 -13.62
CA GLU A 296 2.62 2.05 -15.05
C GLU A 296 1.93 0.92 -15.78
N MET A 297 1.91 -0.28 -15.21
CA MET A 297 1.22 -1.44 -15.79
C MET A 297 -0.29 -1.23 -15.94
N CYS A 298 -0.90 -0.46 -15.03
CA CYS A 298 -2.30 -0.10 -15.13
C CYS A 298 -2.52 1.12 -16.03
N ALA A 299 -1.68 2.16 -15.88
CA ALA A 299 -1.84 3.43 -16.59
C ALA A 299 -1.69 3.27 -18.12
N LEU A 300 -0.85 2.33 -18.54
CA LEU A 300 -0.62 2.02 -19.96
C LEU A 300 -1.65 1.06 -20.58
N ASP A 301 -2.57 0.51 -19.78
CA ASP A 301 -3.58 -0.43 -20.23
C ASP A 301 -4.98 0.06 -19.83
N PRO A 302 -5.77 0.60 -20.79
CA PRO A 302 -7.12 1.10 -20.52
C PRO A 302 -8.08 0.03 -19.96
N SER A 303 -7.83 -1.26 -20.23
CA SER A 303 -8.67 -2.37 -19.76
C SER A 303 -8.45 -2.71 -18.28
N SER A 304 -7.48 -2.06 -17.61
CA SER A 304 -7.11 -2.34 -16.22
C SER A 304 -8.22 -2.05 -15.21
N TRP A 305 -9.22 -1.23 -15.56
CA TRP A 305 -10.13 -0.62 -14.60
C TRP A 305 -11.46 -1.37 -14.51
N GLN A 306 -12.02 -1.41 -13.29
CA GLN A 306 -13.41 -1.82 -13.07
C GLN A 306 -14.38 -0.80 -13.68
N PRO A 307 -15.68 -1.12 -13.79
CA PRO A 307 -16.68 -0.20 -14.33
C PRO A 307 -16.78 1.15 -13.61
N ASP A 308 -16.34 1.22 -12.35
CA ASP A 308 -16.26 2.47 -11.57
C ASP A 308 -15.12 3.40 -12.03
N GLY A 309 -14.30 2.96 -12.97
CA GLY A 309 -13.16 3.71 -13.51
C GLY A 309 -12.02 3.95 -12.51
N ARG A 310 -12.10 3.40 -11.30
CA ARG A 310 -11.19 3.71 -10.19
C ARG A 310 -10.42 2.50 -9.69
N HIS A 311 -11.10 1.41 -9.39
CA HIS A 311 -10.48 0.20 -8.88
C HIS A 311 -9.91 -0.66 -10.01
N VAL A 312 -8.81 -1.33 -9.72
CA VAL A 312 -8.17 -2.25 -10.67
C VAL A 312 -8.96 -3.56 -10.73
N ARG A 313 -9.12 -4.13 -11.93
CA ARG A 313 -9.74 -5.44 -12.09
C ARG A 313 -8.89 -6.53 -11.45
N SER A 314 -9.52 -7.54 -10.86
CA SER A 314 -8.80 -8.68 -10.24
C SER A 314 -7.87 -9.38 -11.24
N THR A 315 -8.32 -9.58 -12.48
CA THR A 315 -7.49 -10.15 -13.55
C THR A 315 -6.22 -9.34 -13.82
N LYS A 316 -6.30 -7.99 -13.71
CA LYS A 316 -5.13 -7.13 -13.86
C LYS A 316 -4.24 -7.18 -12.64
N VAL A 317 -4.80 -7.26 -11.44
CA VAL A 317 -4.04 -7.50 -10.21
C VAL A 317 -3.26 -8.81 -10.33
N ASP A 318 -3.90 -9.90 -10.75
CA ASP A 318 -3.22 -11.18 -10.96
C ASP A 318 -2.08 -11.10 -11.99
N GLN A 319 -2.27 -10.36 -13.09
CA GLN A 319 -1.21 -10.11 -14.07
C GLN A 319 -0.02 -9.36 -13.46
N ILE A 320 -0.29 -8.29 -12.72
CA ILE A 320 0.73 -7.49 -12.03
C ILE A 320 1.51 -8.37 -11.05
N MET A 321 0.81 -9.18 -10.26
CA MET A 321 1.43 -9.98 -9.23
C MET A 321 2.20 -11.19 -9.78
N ARG A 322 1.74 -11.78 -10.88
CA ARG A 322 2.53 -12.78 -11.60
C ARG A 322 3.83 -12.19 -12.17
N PHE A 323 3.75 -10.98 -12.70
CA PHE A 323 4.94 -10.25 -13.14
C PHE A 323 5.86 -9.91 -11.96
N PHE A 324 5.29 -9.51 -10.83
CA PHE A 324 6.01 -9.26 -9.59
C PHE A 324 6.83 -10.48 -9.15
N LEU A 325 6.20 -11.64 -9.00
CA LEU A 325 6.90 -12.86 -8.61
C LEU A 325 7.88 -13.36 -9.70
N ALA A 326 7.58 -13.12 -10.98
CA ALA A 326 8.53 -13.44 -12.06
C ALA A 326 9.80 -12.59 -12.01
N CYS A 327 9.75 -11.38 -11.46
CA CYS A 327 10.91 -10.49 -11.29
C CYS A 327 11.63 -10.72 -9.95
N HIS A 328 10.87 -10.91 -8.88
CA HIS A 328 11.37 -10.83 -7.50
C HIS A 328 11.24 -12.14 -6.72
N GLY A 329 10.47 -13.12 -7.23
CA GLY A 329 10.27 -14.41 -6.57
C GLY A 329 11.36 -15.40 -6.90
N THR A 330 11.74 -16.19 -5.90
CA THR A 330 12.51 -17.43 -6.09
C THR A 330 11.65 -18.52 -6.77
N ASP A 331 12.23 -19.64 -7.17
CA ASP A 331 11.48 -20.67 -7.90
C ASP A 331 10.34 -21.29 -7.04
N ASP A 332 10.47 -21.37 -5.72
CA ASP A 332 9.46 -21.85 -4.78
C ASP A 332 8.27 -20.89 -4.58
N ALA A 333 8.49 -19.59 -4.72
CA ALA A 333 7.45 -18.57 -4.61
C ALA A 333 6.67 -18.35 -5.93
N GLN A 334 6.98 -19.09 -6.99
CA GLN A 334 6.29 -18.90 -8.27
C GLN A 334 4.87 -19.47 -8.20
N PRO A 335 3.87 -18.77 -8.77
CA PRO A 335 2.50 -19.24 -8.77
C PRO A 335 2.40 -20.62 -9.42
N VAL A 336 1.73 -21.54 -8.76
CA VAL A 336 1.34 -22.82 -9.35
C VAL A 336 0.49 -22.50 -10.59
N GLU A 337 0.83 -23.05 -11.75
CA GLU A 337 0.00 -22.91 -12.94
C GLU A 337 -1.37 -23.51 -12.62
N SER A 338 -2.41 -22.66 -12.61
CA SER A 338 -3.77 -23.19 -12.53
C SER A 338 -3.96 -24.12 -13.74
N PRO A 339 -4.48 -25.34 -13.56
CA PRO A 339 -4.80 -26.19 -14.69
C PRO A 339 -5.71 -25.46 -15.68
N PRO A 340 -5.61 -25.76 -16.98
CA PRO A 340 -6.27 -25.06 -18.06
C PRO A 340 -7.81 -25.08 -17.97
#